data_865b4fc890361152a8da531f22515d8f
#
_entry.id   865b4fc890361152a8da531f22515d8f
#
_cell.length_a   1.000
_cell.length_b   1.000
_cell.length_c   1.000
_cell.angle_alpha   90.00
_cell.angle_beta   90.00
_cell.angle_gamma   90.00
#
_symmetry.space_group_name_H-M   'P 1'
#
loop_
_entity.id
_entity.type
_entity.pdbx_description
1 polymer ?
#
loop_
_entity_poly.entity_id
_entity_poly.type
_entity_poly.pdbx_seq_one_letter_code
_entity_poly.pdbx_strand_id
1 'polypeptide(L)'
;MISLNLSKYLLPLFLILGVSDIDFYIGYPIFDEQWFILILLSALGYAFKKFDLPLLIIGILLFLYYPYLTEYANYEKLLLYFISVPICILVLISCYLTSGKAFGVILLGFLTYPLFLDIKYLDLISHIVIDNTAMLGMSISIMCGIVFLFVLAGQILVRLGIIDIMIRFILKRVKSPGRVAILSSAIFGSVSGSAVANVMSTGQLTIPLMIQCGYTKVRAAAYEAVASTGGQLMPPVMGAAAFLMAEILMISYWEVVWVAIPPAIAFYTLLLLTTPKVSLDTIPEYKNSVKTNLIKSISDSMYSLIILSAAIGLIIGVMDQTGLSFQITSILNIVSGRNSILLLIMVAILCIILGMGMPTSSTYLLVAIVAAPALIEAGITDIYAHLFVLYFGVLSMITPPVALSSFTAAKIAKTNPIITALTSMYIAWPLYIMPFIFVWF
;
A
#
# COMPACT_ATOMS: atom_id res chain seq x y z
N MET A 1 -29.78 8.99 17.66
CA MET A 1 -28.54 8.72 18.39
C MET A 1 -27.37 9.11 17.50
N ILE A 2 -26.71 10.21 17.79
CA ILE A 2 -25.46 10.61 17.12
C ILE A 2 -24.43 9.61 17.62
N SER A 3 -24.07 8.62 16.81
CA SER A 3 -22.92 7.77 17.11
C SER A 3 -21.67 8.66 17.05
N LEU A 4 -21.21 9.12 18.22
CA LEU A 4 -19.87 9.71 18.32
C LEU A 4 -18.88 8.61 17.87
N ASN A 5 -18.31 8.79 16.71
CA ASN A 5 -17.24 7.92 16.24
C ASN A 5 -15.95 8.34 16.97
N LEU A 6 -15.79 7.84 18.21
CA LEU A 6 -14.68 8.16 19.12
C LEU A 6 -13.34 7.74 18.51
N SER A 7 -13.28 6.60 17.85
CA SER A 7 -12.07 6.11 17.18
C SER A 7 -11.53 7.06 16.12
N LYS A 8 -12.38 7.91 15.54
CA LYS A 8 -11.93 8.96 14.61
C LYS A 8 -10.93 9.94 15.24
N TYR A 9 -11.05 10.20 16.53
CA TYR A 9 -10.19 11.13 17.26
C TYR A 9 -9.10 10.39 18.04
N LEU A 10 -9.41 9.21 18.52
CA LEU A 10 -8.50 8.41 19.36
C LEU A 10 -7.45 7.66 18.55
N LEU A 11 -7.77 7.21 17.34
CA LEU A 11 -6.80 6.51 16.47
C LEU A 11 -5.52 7.33 16.22
N PRO A 12 -5.59 8.60 15.77
CA PRO A 12 -4.38 9.41 15.62
C PRO A 12 -3.67 9.68 16.94
N LEU A 13 -4.41 9.79 18.05
CA LEU A 13 -3.84 9.97 19.38
C LEU A 13 -3.03 8.74 19.81
N PHE A 14 -3.59 7.55 19.68
CA PHE A 14 -2.89 6.31 20.01
C PHE A 14 -1.66 6.07 19.12
N LEU A 15 -1.73 6.44 17.84
CA LEU A 15 -0.58 6.40 16.95
C LEU A 15 0.55 7.35 17.42
N ILE A 16 0.20 8.57 17.84
CA ILE A 16 1.18 9.52 18.38
C ILE A 16 1.79 8.98 19.69
N LEU A 17 0.99 8.43 20.57
CA LEU A 17 1.46 7.90 21.85
C LEU A 17 2.34 6.67 21.65
N GLY A 18 1.98 5.76 20.73
CA GLY A 18 2.76 4.57 20.43
C GLY A 18 4.12 4.85 19.76
N VAL A 19 4.27 5.98 19.07
CA VAL A 19 5.55 6.39 18.46
C VAL A 19 6.41 7.23 19.42
N SER A 20 5.84 7.77 20.49
CA SER A 20 6.49 8.79 21.32
C SER A 20 7.34 8.23 22.47
N ASP A 21 7.55 6.90 22.55
CA ASP A 21 8.24 6.22 23.66
C ASP A 21 7.78 6.74 25.04
N ILE A 22 6.48 6.96 25.18
CA ILE A 22 5.89 7.58 26.39
C ILE A 22 6.11 6.73 27.65
N ASP A 23 6.29 5.42 27.48
CA ASP A 23 6.65 4.46 28.51
C ASP A 23 7.95 4.83 29.22
N PHE A 24 8.96 5.34 28.46
CA PHE A 24 10.21 5.85 29.03
C PHE A 24 9.97 7.01 29.99
N TYR A 25 9.02 7.90 29.69
CA TYR A 25 8.68 9.05 30.53
C TYR A 25 7.79 8.71 31.72
N ILE A 26 6.95 7.68 31.58
CA ILE A 26 6.05 7.22 32.65
C ILE A 26 6.80 6.28 33.59
N GLY A 27 7.93 5.70 33.18
CA GLY A 27 8.71 4.75 33.98
C GLY A 27 8.04 3.38 34.17
N TYR A 28 7.10 3.04 33.27
CA TYR A 28 6.43 1.73 33.23
C TYR A 28 6.63 1.11 31.85
N PRO A 29 7.25 -0.07 31.73
CA PRO A 29 7.49 -0.70 30.44
C PRO A 29 6.16 -1.11 29.81
N ILE A 30 5.87 -0.58 28.64
CA ILE A 30 4.72 -0.95 27.80
C ILE A 30 5.30 -1.69 26.59
N PHE A 31 4.81 -2.89 26.32
CA PHE A 31 5.20 -3.64 25.12
C PHE A 31 4.58 -3.01 23.87
N ASP A 32 5.29 -3.00 22.77
CA ASP A 32 4.82 -2.45 21.49
C ASP A 32 3.51 -3.10 21.02
N GLU A 33 3.36 -4.40 21.25
CA GLU A 33 2.17 -5.16 20.90
C GLU A 33 0.92 -4.67 21.66
N GLN A 34 1.06 -4.13 22.85
CA GLN A 34 -0.05 -3.51 23.59
C GLN A 34 -0.60 -2.31 22.83
N TRP A 35 0.29 -1.45 22.32
CA TRP A 35 -0.09 -0.34 21.45
C TRP A 35 -0.71 -0.82 20.16
N PHE A 36 -0.15 -1.86 19.52
CA PHE A 36 -0.65 -2.38 18.25
C PHE A 36 -2.06 -2.95 18.37
N ILE A 37 -2.39 -3.68 19.45
CA ILE A 37 -3.75 -4.17 19.73
C ILE A 37 -4.72 -3.00 19.89
N LEU A 38 -4.36 -1.99 20.68
CA LEU A 38 -5.21 -0.83 20.92
C LEU A 38 -5.46 -0.04 19.63
N ILE A 39 -4.41 0.19 18.84
CA ILE A 39 -4.47 0.87 17.56
C ILE A 39 -5.30 0.07 16.56
N LEU A 40 -5.10 -1.27 16.48
CA LEU A 40 -5.86 -2.14 15.58
C LEU A 40 -7.35 -2.13 15.92
N LEU A 41 -7.71 -2.31 17.18
CA LEU A 41 -9.13 -2.32 17.58
C LEU A 41 -9.78 -0.95 17.43
N SER A 42 -9.03 0.15 17.59
CA SER A 42 -9.49 1.49 17.23
C SER A 42 -9.71 1.64 15.72
N ALA A 43 -8.84 1.08 14.88
CA ALA A 43 -9.01 1.09 13.43
C ALA A 43 -10.23 0.25 12.99
N LEU A 44 -10.45 -0.90 13.61
CA LEU A 44 -11.65 -1.72 13.41
C LEU A 44 -12.92 -0.99 13.89
N GLY A 45 -12.88 -0.30 15.02
CA GLY A 45 -13.97 0.56 15.51
C GLY A 45 -14.31 1.67 14.53
N TYR A 46 -13.31 2.29 13.93
CA TYR A 46 -13.50 3.29 12.87
C TYR A 46 -14.17 2.71 11.62
N ALA A 47 -13.79 1.52 11.22
CA ALA A 47 -14.42 0.80 10.10
C ALA A 47 -15.87 0.40 10.40
N PHE A 48 -16.11 -0.14 11.59
CA PHE A 48 -17.43 -0.60 12.04
C PHE A 48 -18.10 0.40 13.00
N LYS A 49 -18.51 1.53 12.52
CA LYS A 49 -19.08 2.64 13.29
C LYS A 49 -20.09 2.25 14.38
N LYS A 50 -20.86 1.18 14.18
CA LYS A 50 -21.83 0.67 15.16
C LYS A 50 -21.18 0.01 16.38
N PHE A 51 -19.98 -0.53 16.21
CA PHE A 51 -19.22 -1.25 17.22
C PHE A 51 -18.01 -0.46 17.73
N ASP A 52 -17.94 0.85 17.42
CA ASP A 52 -16.82 1.72 17.78
C ASP A 52 -16.50 1.66 19.28
N LEU A 53 -17.48 1.96 20.12
CA LEU A 53 -17.29 1.97 21.58
C LEU A 53 -16.98 0.56 22.16
N PRO A 54 -17.70 -0.52 21.83
CA PRO A 54 -17.34 -1.87 22.26
C PRO A 54 -15.93 -2.28 21.88
N LEU A 55 -15.50 -2.06 20.62
CA LEU A 55 -14.17 -2.41 20.16
C LEU A 55 -13.07 -1.60 20.86
N LEU A 56 -13.34 -0.32 21.14
CA LEU A 56 -12.42 0.51 21.90
C LEU A 56 -12.26 0.01 23.34
N ILE A 57 -13.34 -0.34 24.01
CA ILE A 57 -13.31 -0.90 25.38
C ILE A 57 -12.53 -2.22 25.40
N ILE A 58 -12.79 -3.12 24.44
CA ILE A 58 -12.05 -4.38 24.32
C ILE A 58 -10.56 -4.08 24.07
N GLY A 59 -10.23 -3.09 23.23
CA GLY A 59 -8.85 -2.68 22.97
C GLY A 59 -8.14 -2.21 24.24
N ILE A 60 -8.78 -1.39 25.06
CA ILE A 60 -8.22 -0.93 26.34
C ILE A 60 -8.06 -2.11 27.32
N LEU A 61 -9.02 -3.01 27.40
CA LEU A 61 -8.93 -4.19 28.26
C LEU A 61 -7.78 -5.11 27.82
N LEU A 62 -7.64 -5.37 26.53
CA LEU A 62 -6.55 -6.19 26.00
C LEU A 62 -5.19 -5.50 26.16
N PHE A 63 -5.10 -4.18 25.98
CA PHE A 63 -3.89 -3.41 26.27
C PHE A 63 -3.42 -3.61 27.72
N LEU A 64 -4.34 -3.56 28.68
CA LEU A 64 -4.01 -3.75 30.09
C LEU A 64 -3.68 -5.21 30.46
N TYR A 65 -4.31 -6.16 29.76
CA TYR A 65 -4.21 -7.59 30.09
C TYR A 65 -3.15 -8.34 29.25
N TYR A 66 -2.56 -7.71 28.22
CA TYR A 66 -1.64 -8.34 27.30
C TYR A 66 -0.40 -8.98 27.95
N PRO A 67 0.28 -8.35 28.92
CA PRO A 67 1.41 -8.97 29.59
C PRO A 67 1.04 -10.30 30.28
N TYR A 68 -0.15 -10.37 30.88
CA TYR A 68 -0.66 -11.59 31.47
C TYR A 68 -0.96 -12.67 30.40
N LEU A 69 -1.54 -12.28 29.26
CA LEU A 69 -1.83 -13.22 28.17
C LEU A 69 -0.56 -13.87 27.63
N THR A 70 0.54 -13.14 27.51
CA THR A 70 1.81 -13.67 27.00
C THR A 70 2.50 -14.58 28.01
N GLU A 71 2.44 -14.24 29.30
CA GLU A 71 3.04 -15.04 30.37
C GLU A 71 2.31 -16.37 30.58
N TYR A 72 0.97 -16.38 30.49
CA TYR A 72 0.12 -17.55 30.75
C TYR A 72 -0.45 -18.19 29.48
N ALA A 73 0.06 -17.84 28.29
CA ALA A 73 -0.44 -18.32 27.01
C ALA A 73 -0.56 -19.85 26.90
N ASN A 74 0.35 -20.60 27.55
CA ASN A 74 0.34 -22.05 27.55
C ASN A 74 -0.72 -22.68 28.43
N TYR A 75 -1.26 -21.93 29.39
CA TYR A 75 -2.21 -22.44 30.39
C TYR A 75 -3.67 -22.07 30.04
N GLU A 76 -3.89 -20.90 29.43
CA GLU A 76 -5.21 -20.34 29.17
C GLU A 76 -5.62 -20.40 27.68
N LYS A 77 -5.36 -21.53 27.01
CA LYS A 77 -5.68 -21.70 25.57
C LYS A 77 -7.10 -21.32 25.18
N LEU A 78 -8.07 -21.63 26.03
CA LEU A 78 -9.48 -21.33 25.75
C LEU A 78 -9.73 -19.82 25.63
N LEU A 79 -9.15 -19.03 26.54
CA LEU A 79 -9.24 -17.57 26.50
C LEU A 79 -8.59 -17.00 25.22
N LEU A 80 -7.43 -17.53 24.85
CA LEU A 80 -6.74 -17.13 23.62
C LEU A 80 -7.60 -17.38 22.38
N TYR A 81 -8.31 -18.51 22.30
CA TYR A 81 -9.21 -18.79 21.18
C TYR A 81 -10.38 -17.81 21.13
N PHE A 82 -10.99 -17.49 22.29
CA PHE A 82 -12.09 -16.53 22.37
C PHE A 82 -11.68 -15.12 21.96
N ILE A 83 -10.41 -14.74 22.09
CA ILE A 83 -9.89 -13.44 21.68
C ILE A 83 -9.47 -13.48 20.20
N SER A 84 -8.70 -14.48 19.79
CA SER A 84 -8.04 -14.54 18.49
C SER A 84 -9.00 -14.77 17.33
N VAL A 85 -9.97 -15.68 17.50
CA VAL A 85 -10.92 -16.02 16.43
C VAL A 85 -11.79 -14.81 16.04
N PRO A 86 -12.42 -14.06 16.98
CA PRO A 86 -13.17 -12.87 16.62
C PRO A 86 -12.32 -11.78 15.98
N ILE A 87 -11.09 -11.55 16.46
CA ILE A 87 -10.18 -10.54 15.86
C ILE A 87 -9.84 -10.93 14.43
N CYS A 88 -9.48 -12.20 14.18
CA CYS A 88 -9.19 -12.70 12.85
C CYS A 88 -10.38 -12.51 11.89
N ILE A 89 -11.60 -12.84 12.33
CA ILE A 89 -12.83 -12.64 11.55
C ILE A 89 -13.09 -11.14 11.28
N LEU A 90 -12.91 -10.28 12.28
CA LEU A 90 -13.09 -8.83 12.12
C LEU A 90 -12.07 -8.25 11.14
N VAL A 91 -10.82 -8.66 11.21
CA VAL A 91 -9.77 -8.27 10.25
C VAL A 91 -10.14 -8.74 8.84
N LEU A 92 -10.57 -9.98 8.66
CA LEU A 92 -10.98 -10.52 7.37
C LEU A 92 -12.16 -9.74 6.76
N ILE A 93 -13.22 -9.49 7.53
CA ILE A 93 -14.38 -8.73 7.07
C ILE A 93 -13.99 -7.29 6.75
N SER A 94 -13.21 -6.64 7.62
CA SER A 94 -12.75 -5.28 7.40
C SER A 94 -11.90 -5.17 6.14
N CYS A 95 -11.00 -6.12 5.93
CA CYS A 95 -10.14 -6.19 4.76
C CYS A 95 -10.95 -6.36 3.47
N TYR A 96 -11.95 -7.23 3.48
CA TYR A 96 -12.87 -7.41 2.35
C TYR A 96 -13.64 -6.12 2.01
N LEU A 97 -14.02 -5.34 3.01
CA LEU A 97 -14.77 -4.09 2.84
C LEU A 97 -13.91 -2.89 2.47
N THR A 98 -12.69 -2.78 3.02
CA THR A 98 -11.81 -1.60 2.88
C THR A 98 -10.77 -1.75 1.78
N SER A 99 -10.11 -2.90 1.72
CA SER A 99 -8.97 -3.14 0.82
C SER A 99 -9.37 -3.82 -0.50
N GLY A 100 -10.66 -4.15 -0.64
CA GLY A 100 -11.21 -4.75 -1.86
C GLY A 100 -11.46 -6.25 -1.75
N LYS A 101 -12.48 -6.70 -2.53
CA LYS A 101 -12.93 -8.09 -2.50
C LYS A 101 -11.83 -9.10 -2.84
N ALA A 102 -10.95 -8.75 -3.80
CA ALA A 102 -9.87 -9.63 -4.23
C ALA A 102 -8.92 -9.96 -3.08
N PHE A 103 -8.49 -8.95 -2.31
CA PHE A 103 -7.59 -9.18 -1.18
C PHE A 103 -8.25 -9.96 -0.04
N GLY A 104 -9.53 -9.68 0.26
CA GLY A 104 -10.29 -10.47 1.23
C GLY A 104 -10.40 -11.95 0.86
N VAL A 105 -10.57 -12.27 -0.43
CA VAL A 105 -10.57 -13.67 -0.93
C VAL A 105 -9.19 -14.30 -0.82
N ILE A 106 -8.13 -13.56 -1.13
CA ILE A 106 -6.74 -14.06 -0.97
C ILE A 106 -6.47 -14.36 0.51
N LEU A 107 -6.79 -13.42 1.41
CA LEU A 107 -6.62 -13.62 2.85
C LEU A 107 -7.40 -14.86 3.34
N LEU A 108 -8.66 -15.01 2.89
CA LEU A 108 -9.46 -16.20 3.21
C LEU A 108 -8.79 -17.50 2.71
N GLY A 109 -8.21 -17.48 1.50
CA GLY A 109 -7.46 -18.59 0.93
C GLY A 109 -6.28 -19.01 1.82
N PHE A 110 -5.46 -18.02 2.27
CA PHE A 110 -4.36 -18.29 3.18
C PHE A 110 -4.84 -18.81 4.54
N LEU A 111 -5.88 -18.24 5.13
CA LEU A 111 -6.43 -18.68 6.40
C LEU A 111 -7.07 -20.07 6.33
N THR A 112 -7.60 -20.49 5.18
CA THR A 112 -8.19 -21.82 5.00
C THR A 112 -7.16 -22.87 4.58
N TYR A 113 -6.00 -22.47 4.03
CA TYR A 113 -4.97 -23.39 3.59
C TYR A 113 -4.50 -24.39 4.67
N PRO A 114 -4.26 -23.96 5.94
CA PRO A 114 -3.86 -24.88 7.02
C PRO A 114 -4.90 -25.97 7.35
N LEU A 115 -6.18 -25.80 6.97
CA LEU A 115 -7.21 -26.83 7.15
C LEU A 115 -6.95 -28.10 6.31
N PHE A 116 -6.16 -27.99 5.26
CA PHE A 116 -5.75 -29.09 4.39
C PHE A 116 -4.44 -29.75 4.85
N LEU A 117 -3.85 -29.22 5.94
CA LEU A 117 -2.64 -29.72 6.55
C LEU A 117 -2.98 -30.31 7.94
N ASP A 118 -2.15 -31.21 8.42
CA ASP A 118 -2.34 -31.87 9.73
C ASP A 118 -1.92 -30.94 10.90
N ILE A 119 -2.48 -29.70 10.91
CA ILE A 119 -2.17 -28.66 11.88
C ILE A 119 -3.40 -28.41 12.77
N LYS A 120 -3.18 -28.25 14.08
CA LYS A 120 -4.25 -27.85 15.01
C LYS A 120 -4.65 -26.40 14.75
N TYR A 121 -5.72 -26.21 13.98
CA TYR A 121 -6.16 -24.94 13.44
C TYR A 121 -6.39 -23.84 14.50
N LEU A 122 -6.97 -24.18 15.65
CA LEU A 122 -7.21 -23.21 16.72
C LEU A 122 -5.90 -22.73 17.38
N ASP A 123 -4.95 -23.64 17.58
CA ASP A 123 -3.63 -23.30 18.11
C ASP A 123 -2.89 -22.36 17.12
N LEU A 124 -2.99 -22.65 15.81
CA LEU A 124 -2.45 -21.79 14.77
C LEU A 124 -3.07 -20.39 14.81
N ILE A 125 -4.41 -20.28 14.80
CA ILE A 125 -5.10 -18.99 14.80
C ILE A 125 -4.75 -18.16 16.04
N SER A 126 -4.67 -18.80 17.21
CA SER A 126 -4.26 -18.08 18.43
C SER A 126 -2.83 -17.56 18.34
N HIS A 127 -1.91 -18.36 17.79
CA HIS A 127 -0.53 -17.97 17.60
C HIS A 127 -0.42 -16.80 16.61
N ILE A 128 -0.96 -16.93 15.40
CA ILE A 128 -0.80 -15.89 14.37
C ILE A 128 -1.49 -14.56 14.69
N VAL A 129 -2.44 -14.52 15.64
CA VAL A 129 -3.12 -13.27 16.04
C VAL A 129 -2.39 -12.57 17.17
N ILE A 130 -1.78 -13.30 18.10
CA ILE A 130 -1.19 -12.71 19.32
C ILE A 130 0.32 -12.58 19.23
N ASP A 131 0.96 -13.43 18.44
CA ASP A 131 2.41 -13.47 18.31
C ASP A 131 2.96 -12.22 17.61
N ASN A 132 4.08 -11.73 18.12
CA ASN A 132 4.80 -10.57 17.58
C ASN A 132 5.53 -10.86 16.26
N THR A 133 5.60 -12.10 15.82
CA THR A 133 6.17 -12.48 14.51
C THR A 133 5.13 -12.50 13.39
N ALA A 134 3.84 -12.40 13.74
CA ALA A 134 2.72 -12.51 12.81
C ALA A 134 1.89 -11.22 12.75
N MET A 135 0.62 -11.25 13.20
CA MET A 135 -0.29 -10.11 13.05
C MET A 135 0.18 -8.85 13.79
N LEU A 136 0.69 -9.00 15.02
CA LEU A 136 1.20 -7.90 15.83
C LEU A 136 2.71 -7.62 15.58
N GLY A 137 3.28 -8.23 14.57
CA GLY A 137 4.70 -8.15 14.28
C GLY A 137 5.11 -6.98 13.39
N MET A 138 6.18 -7.19 12.62
CA MET A 138 6.84 -6.19 11.78
C MET A 138 5.87 -5.36 10.91
N SER A 139 4.89 -6.01 10.27
CA SER A 139 3.95 -5.31 9.39
C SER A 139 3.18 -4.18 10.06
N ILE A 140 2.63 -4.42 11.25
CA ILE A 140 1.84 -3.40 11.98
C ILE A 140 2.76 -2.37 12.65
N SER A 141 3.93 -2.80 13.12
CA SER A 141 4.97 -1.93 13.69
C SER A 141 5.38 -0.84 12.70
N ILE A 142 5.72 -1.22 11.47
CA ILE A 142 6.10 -0.28 10.40
C ILE A 142 4.96 0.72 10.11
N MET A 143 3.71 0.24 10.06
CA MET A 143 2.56 1.10 9.77
C MET A 143 2.27 2.08 10.90
N CYS A 144 2.40 1.64 12.14
CA CYS A 144 2.18 2.49 13.32
C CYS A 144 3.35 3.48 13.55
N GLY A 145 4.56 3.11 13.17
CA GLY A 145 5.77 3.90 13.30
C GLY A 145 6.03 4.82 12.09
N ILE A 146 6.95 4.38 11.25
CA ILE A 146 7.51 5.18 10.15
C ILE A 146 6.43 5.63 9.16
N VAL A 147 5.55 4.72 8.73
CA VAL A 147 4.51 5.06 7.72
C VAL A 147 3.53 6.09 8.27
N PHE A 148 3.15 5.99 9.54
CA PHE A 148 2.30 7.00 10.17
C PHE A 148 2.93 8.39 10.14
N LEU A 149 4.21 8.54 10.48
CA LEU A 149 4.91 9.83 10.45
C LEU A 149 4.93 10.43 9.05
N PHE A 150 5.13 9.62 8.00
CA PHE A 150 5.09 10.09 6.62
C PHE A 150 3.69 10.46 6.14
N VAL A 151 2.67 9.68 6.52
CA VAL A 151 1.27 10.03 6.23
C VAL A 151 0.91 11.35 6.92
N LEU A 152 1.31 11.53 8.17
CA LEU A 152 1.11 12.77 8.91
C LEU A 152 1.79 13.95 8.20
N ALA A 153 3.08 13.83 7.86
CA ALA A 153 3.83 14.85 7.13
C ALA A 153 3.18 15.18 5.77
N GLY A 154 2.78 14.16 5.01
CA GLY A 154 2.08 14.33 3.73
C GLY A 154 0.77 15.09 3.87
N GLN A 155 -0.06 14.76 4.87
CA GLN A 155 -1.32 15.46 5.14
C GLN A 155 -1.09 16.92 5.57
N ILE A 156 -0.03 17.19 6.31
CA ILE A 156 0.38 18.56 6.67
C ILE A 156 0.78 19.35 5.42
N LEU A 157 1.60 18.78 4.52
CA LEU A 157 2.03 19.43 3.27
C LEU A 157 0.84 19.77 2.36
N VAL A 158 -0.13 18.83 2.23
CA VAL A 158 -1.38 19.08 1.50
C VAL A 158 -2.16 20.24 2.13
N ARG A 159 -2.29 20.25 3.45
CA ARG A 159 -3.05 21.30 4.17
C ARG A 159 -2.40 22.69 4.10
N LEU A 160 -1.07 22.75 4.09
CA LEU A 160 -0.33 23.99 3.89
C LEU A 160 -0.43 24.53 2.45
N GLY A 161 -1.02 23.74 1.53
CA GLY A 161 -1.18 24.14 0.13
C GLY A 161 0.13 24.14 -0.67
N ILE A 162 1.17 23.46 -0.17
CA ILE A 162 2.47 23.39 -0.85
C ILE A 162 2.31 22.71 -2.20
N ILE A 163 1.52 21.65 -2.27
CA ILE A 163 1.22 20.94 -3.52
C ILE A 163 0.50 21.85 -4.51
N ASP A 164 -0.47 22.66 -4.04
CA ASP A 164 -1.18 23.61 -4.89
C ASP A 164 -0.23 24.67 -5.48
N ILE A 165 0.75 25.13 -4.70
CA ILE A 165 1.79 26.07 -5.15
C ILE A 165 2.64 25.41 -6.24
N MET A 166 3.05 24.16 -6.05
CA MET A 166 3.88 23.43 -7.03
C MET A 166 3.13 23.21 -8.35
N ILE A 167 1.85 22.81 -8.30
CA ILE A 167 1.03 22.63 -9.50
C ILE A 167 0.87 23.98 -10.25
N ARG A 168 0.61 25.07 -9.55
CA ARG A 168 0.55 26.40 -10.17
C ARG A 168 1.86 26.83 -10.83
N PHE A 169 2.99 26.49 -10.21
CA PHE A 169 4.31 26.77 -10.78
C PHE A 169 4.50 25.99 -12.10
N ILE A 170 4.09 24.70 -12.15
CA ILE A 170 4.15 23.88 -13.36
C ILE A 170 3.28 24.49 -14.46
N LEU A 171 2.02 24.83 -14.14
CA LEU A 171 1.07 25.42 -15.10
C LEU A 171 1.60 26.71 -15.73
N LYS A 172 2.37 27.53 -14.97
CA LYS A 172 2.96 28.74 -15.48
C LYS A 172 4.19 28.52 -16.40
N ARG A 173 4.90 27.40 -16.22
CA ARG A 173 6.16 27.12 -16.93
C ARG A 173 6.00 26.16 -18.09
N VAL A 174 5.04 25.25 -18.03
CA VAL A 174 4.86 24.16 -18.99
C VAL A 174 3.62 24.40 -19.83
N LYS A 175 3.82 24.60 -21.12
CA LYS A 175 2.73 24.88 -22.07
C LYS A 175 2.08 23.63 -22.69
N SER A 176 2.54 22.43 -22.39
CA SER A 176 1.97 21.19 -22.90
C SER A 176 1.06 20.54 -21.87
N PRO A 177 -0.25 20.33 -22.16
CA PRO A 177 -1.21 19.80 -21.20
C PRO A 177 -0.84 18.39 -20.71
N GLY A 178 -0.33 17.54 -21.59
CA GLY A 178 0.14 16.21 -21.20
C GLY A 178 1.36 16.26 -20.27
N ARG A 179 2.31 17.17 -20.51
CA ARG A 179 3.46 17.35 -19.64
C ARG A 179 3.07 17.93 -18.28
N VAL A 180 2.08 18.86 -18.26
CA VAL A 180 1.52 19.35 -16.99
C VAL A 180 0.92 18.21 -16.18
N ALA A 181 0.12 17.35 -16.81
CA ALA A 181 -0.45 16.19 -16.15
C ALA A 181 0.63 15.28 -15.56
N ILE A 182 1.64 14.91 -16.36
CA ILE A 182 2.73 14.01 -15.94
C ILE A 182 3.51 14.60 -14.75
N LEU A 183 3.95 15.85 -14.84
CA LEU A 183 4.75 16.49 -13.79
C LEU A 183 3.95 16.73 -12.51
N SER A 184 2.68 17.15 -12.63
CA SER A 184 1.81 17.34 -11.48
C SER A 184 1.56 16.00 -10.75
N SER A 185 1.30 14.94 -11.52
CA SER A 185 1.08 13.60 -10.94
C SER A 185 2.36 12.98 -10.40
N ALA A 186 3.54 13.27 -10.99
CA ALA A 186 4.82 12.84 -10.43
C ALA A 186 5.05 13.45 -9.04
N ILE A 187 4.85 14.76 -8.90
CA ILE A 187 5.05 15.47 -7.63
C ILE A 187 4.00 15.06 -6.60
N PHE A 188 2.71 15.05 -6.97
CA PHE A 188 1.67 14.66 -6.03
C PHE A 188 1.81 13.18 -5.64
N GLY A 189 2.12 12.31 -6.60
CA GLY A 189 2.28 10.88 -6.39
C GLY A 189 3.45 10.55 -5.47
N SER A 190 4.58 11.27 -5.60
CA SER A 190 5.75 11.09 -4.75
C SER A 190 5.46 11.39 -3.26
N VAL A 191 4.47 12.24 -2.96
CA VAL A 191 4.06 12.58 -1.59
C VAL A 191 2.88 11.72 -1.12
N SER A 192 1.89 11.48 -1.98
CA SER A 192 0.66 10.77 -1.59
C SER A 192 0.84 9.26 -1.49
N GLY A 193 1.77 8.70 -2.24
CA GLY A 193 2.04 7.26 -2.28
C GLY A 193 0.87 6.38 -2.76
N SER A 194 -0.20 6.97 -3.30
CA SER A 194 -1.37 6.26 -3.80
C SER A 194 -1.73 6.70 -5.21
N ALA A 195 -1.65 5.77 -6.17
CA ALA A 195 -2.00 6.05 -7.57
C ALA A 195 -3.46 6.48 -7.73
N VAL A 196 -4.39 5.83 -7.03
CA VAL A 196 -5.82 6.15 -7.09
C VAL A 196 -6.09 7.53 -6.49
N ALA A 197 -5.50 7.84 -5.32
CA ALA A 197 -5.64 9.15 -4.70
C ALA A 197 -5.03 10.25 -5.57
N ASN A 198 -3.91 9.96 -6.23
CA ASN A 198 -3.27 10.87 -7.18
C ASN A 198 -4.20 11.18 -8.37
N VAL A 199 -4.72 10.15 -9.05
CA VAL A 199 -5.71 10.32 -10.13
C VAL A 199 -6.93 11.12 -9.67
N MET A 200 -7.43 10.86 -8.47
CA MET A 200 -8.59 11.59 -7.91
C MET A 200 -8.29 13.06 -7.63
N SER A 201 -7.06 13.42 -7.32
CA SER A 201 -6.64 14.79 -7.00
C SER A 201 -6.22 15.56 -8.25
N THR A 202 -5.16 15.12 -8.93
CA THR A 202 -4.62 15.79 -10.11
C THR A 202 -5.48 15.58 -11.34
N GLY A 203 -6.05 14.38 -11.53
CA GLY A 203 -6.82 14.02 -12.71
C GLY A 203 -8.12 14.79 -12.87
N GLN A 204 -8.72 15.32 -11.80
CA GLN A 204 -9.88 16.20 -11.91
C GLN A 204 -9.57 17.50 -12.67
N LEU A 205 -8.33 17.95 -12.64
CA LEU A 205 -7.86 19.11 -13.40
C LEU A 205 -7.25 18.70 -14.73
N THR A 206 -6.33 17.77 -14.71
CA THR A 206 -5.46 17.46 -15.85
C THR A 206 -6.18 16.72 -16.97
N ILE A 207 -7.12 15.80 -16.64
CA ILE A 207 -7.89 15.07 -17.64
C ILE A 207 -8.78 16.02 -18.47
N PRO A 208 -9.64 16.87 -17.87
CA PRO A 208 -10.41 17.85 -18.64
C PRO A 208 -9.52 18.81 -19.43
N LEU A 209 -8.39 19.24 -18.86
CA LEU A 209 -7.42 20.09 -19.54
C LEU A 209 -6.89 19.44 -20.83
N MET A 210 -6.42 18.19 -20.74
CA MET A 210 -5.95 17.46 -21.91
C MET A 210 -7.04 17.27 -22.98
N ILE A 211 -8.29 16.99 -22.56
CA ILE A 211 -9.42 16.81 -23.48
C ILE A 211 -9.74 18.14 -24.21
N GLN A 212 -9.77 19.28 -23.51
CA GLN A 212 -9.99 20.59 -24.08
C GLN A 212 -8.91 20.95 -25.12
N CYS A 213 -7.69 20.46 -24.92
CA CYS A 213 -6.56 20.67 -25.83
C CYS A 213 -6.48 19.61 -26.95
N GLY A 214 -7.52 18.81 -27.16
CA GLY A 214 -7.60 17.88 -28.31
C GLY A 214 -7.14 16.44 -28.04
N TYR A 215 -6.82 16.07 -26.79
CA TYR A 215 -6.61 14.64 -26.47
C TYR A 215 -7.93 13.88 -26.53
N THR A 216 -7.91 12.65 -27.00
CA THR A 216 -9.07 11.77 -26.83
C THR A 216 -9.27 11.45 -25.36
N LYS A 217 -10.54 11.25 -24.93
CA LYS A 217 -10.88 10.91 -23.55
C LYS A 217 -10.06 9.73 -23.00
N VAL A 218 -9.89 8.70 -23.81
CA VAL A 218 -9.11 7.50 -23.47
C VAL A 218 -7.64 7.84 -23.24
N ARG A 219 -7.01 8.61 -24.16
CA ARG A 219 -5.60 8.98 -24.01
C ARG A 219 -5.37 9.91 -22.82
N ALA A 220 -6.24 10.89 -22.60
CA ALA A 220 -6.15 11.78 -21.45
C ALA A 220 -6.21 11.00 -20.13
N ALA A 221 -7.18 10.08 -20.00
CA ALA A 221 -7.30 9.20 -18.84
C ALA A 221 -6.09 8.27 -18.69
N ALA A 222 -5.57 7.71 -19.79
CA ALA A 222 -4.44 6.81 -19.75
C ALA A 222 -3.14 7.50 -19.34
N TYR A 223 -2.82 8.69 -19.87
CA TYR A 223 -1.64 9.46 -19.45
C TYR A 223 -1.69 9.80 -17.95
N GLU A 224 -2.85 10.22 -17.46
CA GLU A 224 -3.03 10.52 -16.04
C GLU A 224 -2.86 9.27 -15.18
N ALA A 225 -3.48 8.14 -15.55
CA ALA A 225 -3.36 6.89 -14.82
C ALA A 225 -1.90 6.40 -14.75
N VAL A 226 -1.16 6.47 -15.86
CA VAL A 226 0.25 6.05 -15.95
C VAL A 226 1.13 6.98 -15.12
N ALA A 227 0.97 8.29 -15.24
CA ALA A 227 1.74 9.26 -14.49
C ALA A 227 1.50 9.14 -12.99
N SER A 228 0.24 8.95 -12.59
CA SER A 228 -0.14 8.77 -11.19
C SER A 228 0.39 7.46 -10.60
N THR A 229 0.42 6.40 -11.39
CA THR A 229 0.97 5.10 -11.00
C THR A 229 2.49 5.17 -10.82
N GLY A 230 3.20 5.78 -11.77
CA GLY A 230 4.64 6.03 -11.66
C GLY A 230 5.02 6.92 -10.48
N GLY A 231 4.13 7.80 -10.02
CA GLY A 231 4.37 8.67 -8.86
C GLY A 231 4.71 7.92 -7.58
N GLN A 232 4.23 6.69 -7.44
CA GLN A 232 4.57 5.82 -6.30
C GLN A 232 6.00 5.27 -6.36
N LEU A 233 6.63 5.33 -7.53
CA LEU A 233 8.02 4.93 -7.74
C LEU A 233 8.97 6.13 -7.71
N MET A 234 8.42 7.34 -7.57
CA MET A 234 9.20 8.59 -7.63
C MET A 234 9.59 9.05 -6.23
N PRO A 235 10.89 9.12 -5.91
CA PRO A 235 11.36 9.74 -4.67
C PRO A 235 10.91 11.20 -4.54
N PRO A 236 10.84 11.81 -3.33
CA PRO A 236 11.48 11.32 -2.10
C PRO A 236 10.64 10.41 -1.22
N VAL A 237 9.31 10.32 -1.35
CA VAL A 237 8.48 9.55 -0.39
C VAL A 237 8.08 8.17 -0.95
N MET A 238 7.82 8.05 -2.26
CA MET A 238 7.52 6.77 -2.95
C MET A 238 6.32 6.01 -2.36
N GLY A 239 5.63 6.58 -1.38
CA GLY A 239 4.57 5.93 -0.64
C GLY A 239 5.04 4.91 0.41
N ALA A 240 4.08 4.32 1.13
CA ALA A 240 4.37 3.40 2.24
C ALA A 240 5.17 2.15 1.81
N ALA A 241 5.05 1.70 0.57
CA ALA A 241 5.73 0.49 0.09
C ALA A 241 7.27 0.59 0.13
N ALA A 242 7.84 1.78 -0.11
CA ALA A 242 9.29 1.95 -0.07
C ALA A 242 9.85 1.94 1.37
N PHE A 243 9.08 2.43 2.34
CA PHE A 243 9.44 2.31 3.75
C PHE A 243 9.37 0.87 4.22
N LEU A 244 8.33 0.15 3.80
CA LEU A 244 8.21 -1.29 4.04
C LEU A 244 9.40 -2.06 3.45
N MET A 245 9.85 -1.67 2.25
CA MET A 245 11.03 -2.27 1.62
C MET A 245 12.29 -2.04 2.46
N ALA A 246 12.54 -0.82 2.91
CA ALA A 246 13.70 -0.49 3.73
C ALA A 246 13.73 -1.31 5.02
N GLU A 247 12.58 -1.46 5.66
CA GLU A 247 12.46 -2.21 6.92
C GLU A 247 12.60 -3.71 6.72
N ILE A 248 11.93 -4.30 5.71
CA ILE A 248 12.07 -5.74 5.41
C ILE A 248 13.52 -6.10 5.10
N LEU A 249 14.24 -5.23 4.39
CA LEU A 249 15.62 -5.43 4.04
C LEU A 249 16.59 -5.02 5.14
N MET A 250 16.12 -4.44 6.24
CA MET A 250 16.94 -3.90 7.33
C MET A 250 18.02 -2.91 6.85
N ILE A 251 17.66 -2.07 5.85
CA ILE A 251 18.55 -1.08 5.26
C ILE A 251 17.99 0.34 5.47
N SER A 252 18.86 1.33 5.27
CA SER A 252 18.41 2.73 5.31
C SER A 252 17.40 3.04 4.20
N TYR A 253 16.34 3.79 4.54
CA TYR A 253 15.40 4.28 3.54
C TYR A 253 16.09 5.04 2.39
N TRP A 254 17.17 5.77 2.69
CA TRP A 254 17.93 6.49 1.67
C TRP A 254 18.61 5.57 0.66
N GLU A 255 18.98 4.34 1.03
CA GLU A 255 19.51 3.35 0.09
C GLU A 255 18.44 2.95 -0.93
N VAL A 256 17.20 2.72 -0.48
CA VAL A 256 16.06 2.48 -1.38
C VAL A 256 15.84 3.67 -2.33
N VAL A 257 15.88 4.89 -1.79
CA VAL A 257 15.73 6.13 -2.58
C VAL A 257 16.79 6.23 -3.67
N TRP A 258 18.06 6.02 -3.33
CA TRP A 258 19.16 6.15 -4.31
C TRP A 258 19.05 5.15 -5.45
N VAL A 259 18.64 3.90 -5.15
CA VAL A 259 18.45 2.86 -6.17
C VAL A 259 17.19 3.13 -7.02
N ALA A 260 16.15 3.75 -6.45
CA ALA A 260 14.91 4.07 -7.16
C ALA A 260 14.99 5.30 -8.06
N ILE A 261 15.88 6.26 -7.79
CA ILE A 261 16.02 7.51 -8.58
C ILE A 261 16.29 7.26 -10.06
N PRO A 262 17.31 6.49 -10.48
CA PRO A 262 17.64 6.31 -11.89
C PRO A 262 16.47 5.75 -12.72
N PRO A 263 15.81 4.64 -12.33
CA PRO A 263 14.68 4.12 -13.10
C PRO A 263 13.47 5.05 -13.08
N ALA A 264 13.20 5.77 -11.97
CA ALA A 264 12.11 6.72 -11.92
C ALA A 264 12.32 7.90 -12.87
N ILE A 265 13.52 8.49 -12.91
CA ILE A 265 13.88 9.58 -13.84
C ILE A 265 13.78 9.09 -15.29
N ALA A 266 14.32 7.90 -15.59
CA ALA A 266 14.26 7.33 -16.93
C ALA A 266 12.81 7.15 -17.39
N PHE A 267 11.95 6.57 -16.53
CA PHE A 267 10.53 6.41 -16.80
C PHE A 267 9.83 7.74 -17.13
N TYR A 268 9.94 8.72 -16.23
CA TYR A 268 9.27 10.01 -16.45
C TYR A 268 9.80 10.74 -17.65
N THR A 269 11.10 10.65 -17.93
CA THR A 269 11.70 11.21 -19.15
C THR A 269 11.10 10.58 -20.41
N LEU A 270 11.04 9.26 -20.46
CA LEU A 270 10.41 8.54 -21.58
C LEU A 270 8.92 8.88 -21.71
N LEU A 271 8.19 8.95 -20.60
CA LEU A 271 6.77 9.30 -20.60
C LEU A 271 6.55 10.75 -21.13
N LEU A 272 7.39 11.69 -20.75
CA LEU A 272 7.35 13.07 -21.25
C LEU A 272 7.63 13.16 -22.75
N LEU A 273 8.47 12.26 -23.31
CA LEU A 273 8.78 12.22 -24.72
C LEU A 273 7.63 11.64 -25.56
N THR A 274 6.78 10.77 -24.97
CA THR A 274 5.62 10.20 -25.66
C THR A 274 4.42 11.15 -25.76
N THR A 275 4.46 12.29 -25.04
CA THR A 275 3.34 13.26 -25.05
C THR A 275 3.18 13.92 -26.42
N PRO A 276 1.95 14.02 -26.96
CA PRO A 276 1.68 14.77 -28.18
C PRO A 276 2.12 16.24 -28.04
N LYS A 277 2.63 16.82 -29.15
CA LYS A 277 3.05 18.22 -29.23
C LYS A 277 1.81 19.14 -29.39
N VAL A 278 1.06 19.30 -28.31
CA VAL A 278 -0.08 20.20 -28.25
C VAL A 278 0.25 21.29 -27.21
N SER A 279 0.00 22.54 -27.53
CA SER A 279 0.24 23.66 -26.61
C SER A 279 -1.06 24.18 -26.00
N LEU A 280 -0.93 24.70 -24.79
CA LEU A 280 -1.99 25.43 -24.07
C LEU A 280 -2.06 26.85 -24.61
N ASP A 281 -3.21 27.25 -25.12
CA ASP A 281 -3.46 28.64 -25.55
C ASP A 281 -3.80 29.54 -24.35
N THR A 282 -4.44 28.98 -23.33
CA THR A 282 -4.80 29.67 -22.08
C THR A 282 -4.44 28.82 -20.87
N ILE A 283 -3.93 29.46 -19.81
CA ILE A 283 -3.65 28.79 -18.53
C ILE A 283 -4.99 28.64 -17.80
N PRO A 284 -5.43 27.40 -17.49
CA PRO A 284 -6.68 27.19 -16.77
C PRO A 284 -6.57 27.75 -15.34
N GLU A 285 -7.67 28.28 -14.82
CA GLU A 285 -7.76 28.70 -13.43
C GLU A 285 -7.70 27.46 -12.52
N TYR A 286 -6.63 27.35 -11.74
CA TYR A 286 -6.46 26.27 -10.77
C TYR A 286 -7.24 26.57 -9.51
N LYS A 287 -8.24 25.76 -9.22
CA LYS A 287 -8.95 25.78 -7.92
C LYS A 287 -8.14 25.02 -6.89
N ASN A 288 -7.89 25.64 -5.75
CA ASN A 288 -7.17 25.02 -4.65
C ASN A 288 -7.84 23.70 -4.22
N SER A 289 -7.01 22.78 -3.75
CA SER A 289 -7.48 21.57 -3.09
C SER A 289 -8.39 21.91 -1.90
N VAL A 290 -9.41 21.10 -1.68
CA VAL A 290 -10.35 21.33 -0.57
C VAL A 290 -9.61 21.09 0.75
N LYS A 291 -9.58 22.10 1.61
CA LYS A 291 -9.01 21.96 2.96
C LYS A 291 -9.87 21.00 3.79
N THR A 292 -9.45 19.76 3.92
CA THR A 292 -10.09 18.76 4.78
C THR A 292 -9.65 18.90 6.24
N ASN A 293 -10.43 18.33 7.16
CA ASN A 293 -10.02 18.27 8.56
C ASN A 293 -8.83 17.30 8.70
N LEU A 294 -7.70 17.78 9.26
CA LEU A 294 -6.45 17.02 9.38
C LEU A 294 -6.66 15.68 10.11
N ILE A 295 -7.34 15.71 11.26
CA ILE A 295 -7.61 14.52 12.08
C ILE A 295 -8.39 13.50 11.25
N LYS A 296 -9.44 13.94 10.54
CA LYS A 296 -10.22 13.06 9.68
C LYS A 296 -9.38 12.47 8.55
N SER A 297 -8.56 13.28 7.90
CA SER A 297 -7.70 12.82 6.79
C SER A 297 -6.67 11.79 7.24
N ILE A 298 -6.07 11.98 8.42
CA ILE A 298 -5.15 11.01 9.03
C ILE A 298 -5.90 9.71 9.35
N SER A 299 -7.05 9.79 10.02
CA SER A 299 -7.85 8.61 10.38
C SER A 299 -8.31 7.84 9.13
N ASP A 300 -8.80 8.56 8.10
CA ASP A 300 -9.24 7.95 6.82
C ASP A 300 -8.09 7.25 6.07
N SER A 301 -6.86 7.72 6.23
CA SER A 301 -5.68 7.09 5.63
C SER A 301 -5.17 5.91 6.47
N MET A 302 -5.05 6.12 7.77
CA MET A 302 -4.38 5.15 8.65
C MET A 302 -5.23 3.92 8.98
N TYR A 303 -6.56 4.06 9.18
CA TYR A 303 -7.38 2.89 9.56
C TYR A 303 -7.31 1.77 8.50
N SER A 304 -7.33 2.12 7.24
CA SER A 304 -7.23 1.14 6.15
C SER A 304 -5.85 0.50 6.05
N LEU A 305 -4.78 1.27 6.29
CA LEU A 305 -3.40 0.78 6.29
C LEU A 305 -3.14 -0.17 7.46
N ILE A 306 -3.65 0.14 8.65
CA ILE A 306 -3.50 -0.70 9.84
C ILE A 306 -4.24 -2.03 9.69
N ILE A 307 -5.51 -2.00 9.25
CA ILE A 307 -6.29 -3.23 9.00
C ILE A 307 -5.58 -4.12 7.97
N LEU A 308 -5.07 -3.50 6.93
CA LEU A 308 -4.36 -4.18 5.88
C LEU A 308 -3.06 -4.80 6.37
N SER A 309 -2.31 -4.07 7.19
CA SER A 309 -1.07 -4.56 7.79
C SER A 309 -1.31 -5.75 8.70
N ALA A 310 -2.36 -5.69 9.53
CA ALA A 310 -2.79 -6.83 10.33
C ALA A 310 -3.13 -8.05 9.48
N ALA A 311 -3.86 -7.86 8.38
CA ALA A 311 -4.20 -8.95 7.45
C ALA A 311 -2.94 -9.56 6.80
N ILE A 312 -1.95 -8.76 6.46
CA ILE A 312 -0.68 -9.25 5.93
C ILE A 312 0.11 -10.00 7.00
N GLY A 313 0.11 -9.51 8.23
CA GLY A 313 0.71 -10.23 9.35
C GLY A 313 0.08 -11.61 9.56
N LEU A 314 -1.24 -11.75 9.39
CA LEU A 314 -1.89 -13.07 9.38
C LEU A 314 -1.38 -13.95 8.24
N ILE A 315 -1.19 -13.42 7.04
CA ILE A 315 -0.62 -14.17 5.90
C ILE A 315 0.81 -14.62 6.21
N ILE A 316 1.65 -13.71 6.74
CA ILE A 316 3.03 -14.03 7.15
C ILE A 316 3.01 -15.19 8.15
N GLY A 317 2.23 -15.07 9.22
CA GLY A 317 2.15 -16.11 10.24
C GLY A 317 1.69 -17.46 9.69
N VAL A 318 0.72 -17.49 8.77
CA VAL A 318 0.33 -18.74 8.08
C VAL A 318 1.48 -19.28 7.23
N MET A 319 2.15 -18.44 6.46
CA MET A 319 3.24 -18.87 5.57
C MET A 319 4.42 -19.44 6.35
N ASP A 320 4.77 -18.81 7.47
CA ASP A 320 5.86 -19.28 8.35
C ASP A 320 5.52 -20.62 9.00
N GLN A 321 4.32 -20.74 9.56
CA GLN A 321 3.89 -21.97 10.24
C GLN A 321 3.67 -23.16 9.29
N THR A 322 3.35 -22.90 8.02
CA THR A 322 3.10 -23.95 7.01
C THR A 322 4.28 -24.21 6.08
N GLY A 323 5.33 -23.39 6.11
CA GLY A 323 6.45 -23.46 5.16
C GLY A 323 6.05 -23.14 3.71
N LEU A 324 4.91 -22.46 3.51
CA LEU A 324 4.36 -22.19 2.18
C LEU A 324 5.27 -21.28 1.35
N SER A 325 5.99 -20.34 1.97
CA SER A 325 7.01 -19.51 1.30
C SER A 325 8.03 -20.35 0.57
N PHE A 326 8.60 -21.34 1.26
CA PHE A 326 9.60 -22.24 0.71
C PHE A 326 9.03 -23.08 -0.44
N GLN A 327 7.79 -23.59 -0.29
CA GLN A 327 7.14 -24.38 -1.34
C GLN A 327 6.93 -23.55 -2.62
N ILE A 328 6.43 -22.32 -2.52
CA ILE A 328 6.23 -21.44 -3.68
C ILE A 328 7.56 -21.15 -4.37
N THR A 329 8.58 -20.78 -3.60
CA THR A 329 9.94 -20.51 -4.12
C THR A 329 10.51 -21.74 -4.84
N SER A 330 10.40 -22.94 -4.24
CA SER A 330 10.85 -24.19 -4.87
C SER A 330 10.13 -24.48 -6.18
N ILE A 331 8.81 -24.31 -6.23
CA ILE A 331 8.02 -24.50 -7.46
C ILE A 331 8.47 -23.53 -8.55
N LEU A 332 8.64 -22.24 -8.24
CA LEU A 332 9.10 -21.24 -9.19
C LEU A 332 10.48 -21.59 -9.77
N ASN A 333 11.42 -22.01 -8.91
CA ASN A 333 12.77 -22.41 -9.32
C ASN A 333 12.80 -23.70 -10.14
N ILE A 334 11.97 -24.69 -9.82
CA ILE A 334 11.85 -25.93 -10.60
C ILE A 334 11.25 -25.65 -11.97
N VAL A 335 10.14 -24.92 -12.03
CA VAL A 335 9.44 -24.63 -13.31
C VAL A 335 10.26 -23.73 -14.22
N SER A 336 11.03 -22.78 -13.64
CA SER A 336 11.94 -21.95 -14.44
C SER A 336 13.13 -22.70 -15.03
N GLY A 337 13.43 -23.90 -14.52
CA GLY A 337 14.54 -24.72 -15.01
C GLY A 337 15.90 -24.03 -14.86
N ARG A 338 16.08 -23.15 -13.86
CA ARG A 338 17.25 -22.30 -13.63
C ARG A 338 17.46 -21.22 -14.72
N ASN A 339 16.45 -20.96 -15.54
CA ASN A 339 16.48 -19.85 -16.49
C ASN A 339 16.03 -18.57 -15.80
N SER A 340 16.96 -17.65 -15.49
CA SER A 340 16.69 -16.42 -14.77
C SER A 340 15.67 -15.51 -15.50
N ILE A 341 15.66 -15.48 -16.84
CA ILE A 341 14.69 -14.67 -17.59
C ILE A 341 13.29 -15.25 -17.43
N LEU A 342 13.14 -16.58 -17.53
CA LEU A 342 11.85 -17.24 -17.34
C LEU A 342 11.33 -17.04 -15.91
N LEU A 343 12.21 -17.13 -14.91
CA LEU A 343 11.87 -16.85 -13.51
C LEU A 343 11.37 -15.41 -13.33
N LEU A 344 12.07 -14.42 -13.87
CA LEU A 344 11.68 -13.01 -13.84
C LEU A 344 10.29 -12.81 -14.47
N ILE A 345 10.01 -13.43 -15.63
CA ILE A 345 8.70 -13.34 -16.30
C ILE A 345 7.60 -13.97 -15.42
N MET A 346 7.86 -15.14 -14.84
CA MET A 346 6.89 -15.81 -13.96
C MET A 346 6.60 -14.98 -12.70
N VAL A 347 7.63 -14.43 -12.08
CA VAL A 347 7.49 -13.55 -10.91
C VAL A 347 6.75 -12.26 -11.29
N ALA A 348 7.05 -11.64 -12.43
CA ALA A 348 6.35 -10.46 -12.91
C ALA A 348 4.84 -10.71 -13.10
N ILE A 349 4.47 -11.83 -13.72
CA ILE A 349 3.07 -12.24 -13.90
C ILE A 349 2.41 -12.49 -12.55
N LEU A 350 3.08 -13.20 -11.64
CA LEU A 350 2.57 -13.47 -10.30
C LEU A 350 2.31 -12.18 -9.52
N CYS A 351 3.25 -11.22 -9.56
CA CYS A 351 3.10 -9.91 -8.91
C CYS A 351 1.91 -9.11 -9.47
N ILE A 352 1.71 -9.12 -10.79
CA ILE A 352 0.56 -8.46 -11.41
C ILE A 352 -0.74 -9.13 -10.94
N ILE A 353 -0.82 -10.45 -10.97
CA ILE A 353 -2.03 -11.20 -10.57
C ILE A 353 -2.36 -10.95 -9.09
N LEU A 354 -1.38 -11.10 -8.21
CA LEU A 354 -1.57 -10.88 -6.77
C LEU A 354 -1.88 -9.40 -6.45
N GLY A 355 -1.35 -8.46 -7.25
CA GLY A 355 -1.59 -7.03 -7.06
C GLY A 355 -2.94 -6.51 -7.55
N MET A 356 -3.72 -7.32 -8.28
CA MET A 356 -4.99 -6.86 -8.86
C MET A 356 -6.01 -6.48 -7.79
N GLY A 357 -6.49 -5.24 -7.84
CA GLY A 357 -7.56 -4.76 -6.96
C GLY A 357 -7.14 -4.46 -5.53
N MET A 358 -5.84 -4.41 -5.25
CA MET A 358 -5.29 -4.10 -3.94
C MET A 358 -4.60 -2.73 -3.92
N PRO A 359 -4.54 -2.05 -2.77
CA PRO A 359 -3.66 -0.89 -2.56
C PRO A 359 -2.19 -1.28 -2.69
N THR A 360 -1.33 -0.34 -3.08
CA THR A 360 0.07 -0.60 -3.42
C THR A 360 0.90 -1.17 -2.26
N SER A 361 0.69 -0.65 -1.05
CA SER A 361 1.44 -1.13 0.13
C SER A 361 1.14 -2.60 0.43
N SER A 362 -0.13 -3.00 0.31
CA SER A 362 -0.56 -4.40 0.46
C SER A 362 0.01 -5.29 -0.62
N THR A 363 -0.11 -4.80 -1.86
CA THR A 363 0.43 -5.52 -3.00
C THR A 363 1.91 -5.77 -2.80
N TYR A 364 2.67 -4.74 -2.44
CA TYR A 364 4.11 -4.87 -2.21
C TYR A 364 4.42 -5.89 -1.11
N LEU A 365 3.80 -5.77 0.07
CA LEU A 365 4.05 -6.71 1.17
C LEU A 365 3.75 -8.15 0.77
N LEU A 366 2.61 -8.38 0.11
CA LEU A 366 2.25 -9.72 -0.33
C LEU A 366 3.26 -10.28 -1.34
N VAL A 367 3.60 -9.52 -2.38
CA VAL A 367 4.52 -10.01 -3.42
C VAL A 367 5.97 -10.10 -2.93
N ALA A 368 6.39 -9.25 -1.98
CA ALA A 368 7.70 -9.32 -1.37
C ALA A 368 7.89 -10.64 -0.62
N ILE A 369 6.89 -11.11 0.10
CA ILE A 369 6.98 -12.36 0.86
C ILE A 369 6.85 -13.58 -0.05
N VAL A 370 5.95 -13.51 -1.06
CA VAL A 370 5.62 -14.67 -1.90
C VAL A 370 6.61 -14.85 -3.05
N ALA A 371 7.13 -13.76 -3.62
CA ALA A 371 7.83 -13.80 -4.90
C ALA A 371 9.31 -13.33 -4.82
N ALA A 372 9.66 -12.40 -3.94
CA ALA A 372 11.04 -11.93 -3.85
C ALA A 372 12.04 -13.02 -3.44
N PRO A 373 11.74 -13.96 -2.51
CA PRO A 373 12.67 -15.02 -2.14
C PRO A 373 13.16 -15.86 -3.33
N ALA A 374 12.29 -16.13 -4.32
CA ALA A 374 12.66 -16.91 -5.50
C ALA A 374 13.70 -16.18 -6.36
N LEU A 375 13.64 -14.85 -6.43
CA LEU A 375 14.63 -14.03 -7.15
C LEU A 375 15.96 -13.97 -6.41
N ILE A 376 15.91 -13.85 -5.08
CA ILE A 376 17.09 -13.81 -4.22
C ILE A 376 17.84 -15.14 -4.28
N GLU A 377 17.13 -16.28 -4.21
CA GLU A 377 17.74 -17.61 -4.38
C GLU A 377 18.37 -17.82 -5.77
N ALA A 378 17.83 -17.15 -6.80
CA ALA A 378 18.40 -17.15 -8.14
C ALA A 378 19.64 -16.25 -8.29
N GLY A 379 20.09 -15.60 -7.20
CA GLY A 379 21.30 -14.77 -7.15
C GLY A 379 21.08 -13.30 -7.47
N ILE A 380 19.83 -12.82 -7.50
CA ILE A 380 19.52 -11.39 -7.63
C ILE A 380 19.69 -10.73 -6.27
N THR A 381 20.37 -9.59 -6.23
CA THR A 381 20.57 -8.82 -4.99
C THR A 381 19.21 -8.41 -4.37
N ASP A 382 19.09 -8.51 -3.06
CA ASP A 382 17.87 -8.32 -2.29
C ASP A 382 17.12 -7.04 -2.67
N ILE A 383 17.81 -5.90 -2.73
CA ILE A 383 17.21 -4.61 -3.05
C ILE A 383 16.61 -4.59 -4.48
N TYR A 384 17.29 -5.20 -5.45
CA TYR A 384 16.78 -5.26 -6.83
C TYR A 384 15.66 -6.28 -6.98
N ALA A 385 15.68 -7.40 -6.26
CA ALA A 385 14.58 -8.35 -6.20
C ALA A 385 13.31 -7.68 -5.63
N HIS A 386 13.44 -6.97 -4.52
CA HIS A 386 12.35 -6.22 -3.90
C HIS A 386 11.87 -5.06 -4.77
N LEU A 387 12.76 -4.34 -5.43
CA LEU A 387 12.39 -3.28 -6.36
C LEU A 387 11.64 -3.86 -7.59
N PHE A 388 12.07 -5.01 -8.10
CA PHE A 388 11.41 -5.73 -9.20
C PHE A 388 9.95 -6.07 -8.85
N VAL A 389 9.73 -6.71 -7.70
CA VAL A 389 8.37 -7.08 -7.27
C VAL A 389 7.52 -5.86 -6.96
N LEU A 390 8.11 -4.79 -6.42
CA LEU A 390 7.41 -3.51 -6.21
C LEU A 390 6.92 -2.93 -7.54
N TYR A 391 7.78 -2.88 -8.58
CA TYR A 391 7.41 -2.35 -9.89
C TYR A 391 6.23 -3.10 -10.48
N PHE A 392 6.27 -4.43 -10.51
CA PHE A 392 5.17 -5.23 -11.05
C PHE A 392 3.91 -5.20 -10.18
N GLY A 393 4.06 -5.09 -8.86
CA GLY A 393 2.95 -4.83 -7.94
C GLY A 393 2.26 -3.49 -8.23
N VAL A 394 3.04 -2.43 -8.46
CA VAL A 394 2.52 -1.10 -8.85
C VAL A 394 1.87 -1.12 -10.23
N LEU A 395 2.44 -1.85 -11.19
CA LEU A 395 1.90 -2.00 -12.55
C LEU A 395 0.54 -2.70 -12.59
N SER A 396 0.18 -3.50 -11.59
CA SER A 396 -1.16 -4.08 -11.45
C SER A 396 -2.27 -3.02 -11.44
N MET A 397 -1.94 -1.78 -10.98
CA MET A 397 -2.87 -0.65 -10.93
C MET A 397 -3.32 -0.13 -12.30
N ILE A 398 -2.58 -0.44 -13.36
CA ILE A 398 -2.89 -0.05 -14.76
C ILE A 398 -3.09 -1.25 -15.67
N THR A 399 -2.90 -2.48 -15.18
CA THR A 399 -3.02 -3.72 -15.95
C THR A 399 -4.43 -4.32 -15.81
N PRO A 400 -5.18 -4.59 -16.90
CA PRO A 400 -6.44 -5.31 -16.83
C PRO A 400 -6.26 -6.71 -16.21
N PRO A 401 -7.31 -7.28 -15.60
CA PRO A 401 -8.73 -6.88 -15.60
C PRO A 401 -9.14 -5.89 -14.50
N VAL A 402 -8.32 -5.59 -13.50
CA VAL A 402 -8.69 -4.76 -12.32
C VAL A 402 -7.73 -3.57 -12.16
N ALA A 403 -7.55 -2.81 -13.19
CA ALA A 403 -6.66 -1.65 -13.26
C ALA A 403 -7.22 -0.42 -12.52
N LEU A 404 -7.13 -0.37 -11.20
CA LEU A 404 -7.79 0.63 -10.35
C LEU A 404 -7.49 2.08 -10.74
N SER A 405 -6.23 2.42 -11.04
CA SER A 405 -5.84 3.76 -11.49
C SER A 405 -6.48 4.12 -12.82
N SER A 406 -6.39 3.21 -13.80
CA SER A 406 -6.97 3.42 -15.12
C SER A 406 -8.50 3.51 -15.05
N PHE A 407 -9.15 2.71 -14.21
CA PHE A 407 -10.59 2.74 -14.03
C PHE A 407 -11.06 4.04 -13.37
N THR A 408 -10.30 4.53 -12.40
CA THR A 408 -10.57 5.82 -11.76
C THR A 408 -10.43 6.98 -12.76
N ALA A 409 -9.36 6.99 -13.55
CA ALA A 409 -9.15 7.99 -14.60
C ALA A 409 -10.23 7.92 -15.69
N ALA A 410 -10.62 6.71 -16.11
CA ALA A 410 -11.71 6.50 -17.06
C ALA A 410 -13.04 7.04 -16.57
N LYS A 411 -13.35 6.92 -15.27
CA LYS A 411 -14.55 7.47 -14.64
C LYS A 411 -14.56 9.00 -14.73
N ILE A 412 -13.44 9.66 -14.47
CA ILE A 412 -13.30 11.13 -14.59
C ILE A 412 -13.48 11.56 -16.06
N ALA A 413 -12.82 10.87 -16.99
CA ALA A 413 -12.90 11.16 -18.43
C ALA A 413 -14.25 10.75 -19.07
N LYS A 414 -15.10 10.02 -18.35
CA LYS A 414 -16.34 9.40 -18.86
C LYS A 414 -16.07 8.59 -20.14
N THR A 415 -15.20 7.59 -20.02
CA THR A 415 -14.79 6.72 -21.14
C THR A 415 -14.74 5.24 -20.67
N ASN A 416 -14.45 4.32 -21.61
CA ASN A 416 -14.43 2.88 -21.32
C ASN A 416 -13.21 2.51 -20.45
N PRO A 417 -13.41 1.90 -19.25
CA PRO A 417 -12.34 1.56 -18.33
C PRO A 417 -11.31 0.57 -18.89
N ILE A 418 -11.78 -0.48 -19.60
CA ILE A 418 -10.90 -1.52 -20.12
C ILE A 418 -10.02 -0.98 -21.27
N ILE A 419 -10.61 -0.20 -22.19
CA ILE A 419 -9.86 0.45 -23.26
C ILE A 419 -8.83 1.43 -22.70
N THR A 420 -9.21 2.16 -21.63
CA THR A 420 -8.28 3.05 -20.92
C THR A 420 -7.12 2.27 -20.32
N ALA A 421 -7.38 1.14 -19.65
CA ALA A 421 -6.34 0.31 -19.05
C ALA A 421 -5.38 -0.27 -20.13
N LEU A 422 -5.90 -0.79 -21.22
CA LEU A 422 -5.06 -1.27 -22.35
C LEU A 422 -4.21 -0.13 -22.95
N THR A 423 -4.79 1.09 -23.06
CA THR A 423 -4.04 2.26 -23.52
C THR A 423 -2.99 2.69 -22.52
N SER A 424 -3.29 2.57 -21.22
CA SER A 424 -2.33 2.83 -20.13
C SER A 424 -1.14 1.86 -20.20
N MET A 425 -1.37 0.56 -20.41
CA MET A 425 -0.29 -0.41 -20.61
C MET A 425 0.58 -0.04 -21.81
N TYR A 426 -0.04 0.32 -22.93
CA TYR A 426 0.69 0.75 -24.12
C TYR A 426 1.55 1.99 -23.88
N ILE A 427 1.06 2.98 -23.14
CA ILE A 427 1.82 4.19 -22.80
C ILE A 427 2.92 3.86 -21.76
N ALA A 428 2.63 2.97 -20.82
CA ALA A 428 3.53 2.58 -19.73
C ALA A 428 4.55 1.50 -20.12
N TRP A 429 4.70 1.14 -21.41
CA TRP A 429 5.61 0.08 -21.83
C TRP A 429 7.02 0.17 -21.22
N PRO A 430 7.61 1.37 -20.98
CA PRO A 430 8.93 1.43 -20.36
C PRO A 430 8.97 0.88 -18.94
N LEU A 431 7.89 1.06 -18.16
CA LEU A 431 7.78 0.51 -16.82
C LEU A 431 7.76 -1.02 -16.78
N TYR A 432 7.26 -1.68 -17.83
CA TYR A 432 7.25 -3.14 -17.91
C TYR A 432 8.62 -3.71 -18.30
N ILE A 433 9.46 -2.96 -19.02
CA ILE A 433 10.78 -3.41 -19.48
C ILE A 433 11.88 -3.04 -18.47
N MET A 434 11.77 -1.87 -17.84
CA MET A 434 12.81 -1.32 -16.98
C MET A 434 13.22 -2.24 -15.81
N PRO A 435 12.30 -2.97 -15.13
CA PRO A 435 12.68 -3.89 -14.08
C PRO A 435 13.60 -5.02 -14.56
N PHE A 436 13.41 -5.52 -15.76
CA PHE A 436 14.29 -6.55 -16.36
C PHE A 436 15.70 -6.02 -16.63
N ILE A 437 15.85 -4.70 -16.82
CA ILE A 437 17.16 -4.09 -17.08
C ILE A 437 17.92 -3.89 -15.79
N PHE A 438 17.30 -3.28 -14.75
CA PHE A 438 18.03 -2.93 -13.55
C PHE A 438 18.36 -4.11 -12.62
N VAL A 439 17.70 -5.25 -12.79
CA VAL A 439 18.03 -6.50 -12.06
C VAL A 439 19.45 -7.02 -12.39
N TRP A 440 20.02 -6.61 -13.52
CA TRP A 440 21.35 -7.03 -13.95
C TRP A 440 22.48 -6.06 -13.55
N PHE A 441 22.16 -4.97 -12.86
CA PHE A 441 23.12 -4.01 -12.31
C PHE A 441 23.34 -4.25 -10.81
#